data_0b07396b8948d75af49a27fe02ab8dbf
#
_entry.id   0b07396b8948d75af49a27fe02ab8dbf
#
_cell.length_a   1.000
_cell.length_b   1.000
_cell.length_c   1.000
_cell.angle_alpha   90.00
_cell.angle_beta   90.00
_cell.angle_gamma   90.00
#
_symmetry.space_group_name_H-M   'P 1'
#
loop_
_entity.id
_entity.type
_entity.pdbx_description
1 polymer ?
#
loop_
_entity_poly.entity_id
_entity_poly.type
_entity_poly.pdbx_seq_one_letter_code
_entity_poly.pdbx_strand_id
1 'polypeptide(L)'
;MASPTRPQSTGRPLRRRLAMRLAAGTVLGAAVVIGSGLQPPAAAADSTGSAEFVSGPLAQVHGPGTAIVVLGYGLLPDGSMRPELIARLRAGYVQALLAPGSPIIVTGGNPRNGVSEAVAMAEWLVRHGIPAERVHLDPAAVDTVQNAHHSARIMHEIGARDAVVVTSADHIDRAVASFIGAGIPVAAAVTPDHNPVPAWVFGPMR
;
A
#
# COMPACT_ATOMS: atom_id res chain seq x y z
N MET A 1 -20.19 10.25 -62.07
CA MET A 1 -19.96 10.89 -60.77
C MET A 1 -19.01 10.01 -59.98
N ALA A 2 -17.75 10.40 -59.88
CA ALA A 2 -16.68 9.62 -59.24
C ALA A 2 -16.45 10.14 -57.85
N SER A 3 -16.44 9.25 -56.83
CA SER A 3 -16.09 9.55 -55.44
C SER A 3 -14.58 9.62 -55.26
N PRO A 4 -14.04 10.54 -54.51
CA PRO A 4 -12.60 10.63 -54.30
C PRO A 4 -12.13 9.71 -53.16
N THR A 5 -11.09 8.97 -53.49
CA THR A 5 -10.32 8.06 -52.63
C THR A 5 -9.47 8.87 -51.59
N ARG A 6 -9.55 8.50 -50.35
CA ARG A 6 -8.78 9.08 -49.20
C ARG A 6 -7.43 8.37 -49.10
N PRO A 7 -6.29 9.07 -48.96
CA PRO A 7 -4.99 8.43 -48.76
C PRO A 7 -4.81 7.97 -47.31
N GLN A 8 -4.29 6.74 -47.16
CA GLN A 8 -3.89 6.18 -45.87
C GLN A 8 -2.49 6.69 -45.52
N SER A 9 -2.36 7.32 -44.34
CA SER A 9 -1.09 7.74 -43.77
C SER A 9 -0.52 6.58 -42.94
N THR A 10 0.57 5.99 -43.42
CA THR A 10 1.38 5.00 -42.71
C THR A 10 2.36 5.72 -41.77
N GLY A 11 2.00 5.88 -40.51
CA GLY A 11 2.90 6.36 -39.46
C GLY A 11 3.71 5.23 -38.83
N ARG A 12 5.01 5.16 -39.14
CA ARG A 12 5.99 4.27 -38.49
C ARG A 12 6.27 4.74 -37.06
N PRO A 13 6.29 3.88 -36.03
CA PRO A 13 6.72 4.27 -34.68
C PRO A 13 8.26 4.34 -34.63
N LEU A 14 8.79 5.51 -34.26
CA LEU A 14 10.21 5.68 -33.89
C LEU A 14 10.49 4.97 -32.56
N ARG A 15 11.21 3.88 -32.60
CA ARG A 15 11.82 3.26 -31.42
C ARG A 15 13.03 4.08 -31.00
N ARG A 16 12.90 4.92 -29.96
CA ARG A 16 14.03 5.52 -29.23
C ARG A 16 14.58 4.47 -28.26
N ARG A 17 15.74 3.92 -28.60
CA ARG A 17 16.59 3.15 -27.68
C ARG A 17 17.32 4.13 -26.75
N LEU A 18 16.94 4.16 -25.49
CA LEU A 18 17.70 4.88 -24.46
C LEU A 18 18.76 3.93 -23.90
N ALA A 19 20.02 4.22 -24.18
CA ALA A 19 21.17 3.46 -23.66
C ALA A 19 21.44 3.89 -22.22
N MET A 20 21.33 2.98 -21.28
CA MET A 20 21.62 3.17 -19.88
C MET A 20 23.11 2.83 -19.63
N ARG A 21 23.91 3.83 -19.27
CA ARG A 21 25.31 3.66 -18.86
C ARG A 21 25.35 3.16 -17.41
N LEU A 22 25.91 1.96 -17.21
CA LEU A 22 26.30 1.47 -15.88
C LEU A 22 27.55 2.25 -15.43
N ALA A 23 27.50 2.83 -14.25
CA ALA A 23 28.68 3.25 -13.49
C ALA A 23 28.90 2.22 -12.36
N ALA A 24 29.98 1.46 -12.48
CA ALA A 24 30.47 0.58 -11.44
C ALA A 24 31.25 1.41 -10.42
N GLY A 25 30.80 1.42 -9.17
CA GLY A 25 31.55 1.96 -8.02
C GLY A 25 31.96 0.84 -7.09
N THR A 26 33.23 0.50 -7.14
CA THR A 26 33.89 -0.45 -6.22
C THR A 26 34.24 0.25 -4.92
N VAL A 27 33.77 -0.24 -3.77
CA VAL A 27 34.31 0.14 -2.47
C VAL A 27 34.80 -1.13 -1.77
N LEU A 28 36.14 -1.22 -1.62
CA LEU A 28 36.84 -2.14 -0.74
C LEU A 28 36.74 -1.62 0.70
N GLY A 29 36.45 -2.52 1.64
CA GLY A 29 36.59 -2.23 3.06
C GLY A 29 36.61 -3.51 3.86
N ALA A 30 37.81 -4.02 4.15
CA ALA A 30 38.05 -5.16 5.01
C ALA A 30 38.05 -4.73 6.48
N ALA A 31 37.41 -5.50 7.36
CA ALA A 31 37.80 -5.61 8.77
C ALA A 31 37.44 -6.97 9.30
N VAL A 32 38.47 -7.78 9.55
CA VAL A 32 38.46 -9.02 10.29
C VAL A 32 38.47 -8.71 11.76
N VAL A 33 37.52 -9.24 12.54
CA VAL A 33 37.67 -9.39 14.00
C VAL A 33 37.30 -10.82 14.36
N ILE A 34 38.30 -11.58 14.74
CA ILE A 34 38.18 -12.90 15.35
C ILE A 34 37.92 -12.68 16.84
N GLY A 35 36.81 -13.15 17.33
CA GLY A 35 36.48 -13.20 18.74
C GLY A 35 35.84 -14.54 19.08
N SER A 36 36.62 -15.44 19.62
CA SER A 36 36.19 -16.73 20.19
C SER A 36 35.52 -16.51 21.54
N GLY A 37 34.41 -17.18 21.81
CA GLY A 37 34.10 -17.43 23.19
C GLY A 37 32.62 -17.46 23.59
N LEU A 38 32.20 -18.64 24.05
CA LEU A 38 31.13 -18.96 24.99
C LEU A 38 29.68 -18.89 24.50
N GLN A 39 29.20 -20.07 24.18
CA GLN A 39 27.80 -20.40 24.00
C GLN A 39 27.14 -20.56 25.37
N PRO A 40 26.07 -19.81 25.69
CA PRO A 40 25.25 -20.09 26.86
C PRO A 40 24.30 -21.27 26.58
N PRO A 41 23.87 -22.01 27.61
CA PRO A 41 23.04 -23.20 27.45
C PRO A 41 21.64 -22.87 26.95
N ALA A 42 21.11 -23.77 26.13
CA ALA A 42 19.76 -23.75 25.62
C ALA A 42 18.73 -23.76 26.77
N ALA A 43 18.07 -22.62 26.98
CA ALA A 43 16.84 -22.56 27.77
C ALA A 43 15.67 -22.93 26.83
N ALA A 44 14.90 -23.94 27.25
CA ALA A 44 13.67 -24.36 26.60
C ALA A 44 12.69 -23.16 26.54
N ALA A 45 12.37 -22.73 25.35
CA ALA A 45 11.34 -21.71 25.14
C ALA A 45 9.97 -22.39 25.19
N ASP A 46 9.25 -22.12 26.29
CA ASP A 46 7.81 -22.35 26.36
C ASP A 46 7.12 -21.46 25.32
N SER A 47 6.57 -22.08 24.30
CA SER A 47 5.83 -21.41 23.23
C SER A 47 4.37 -21.23 23.62
N THR A 48 4.09 -20.31 24.54
CA THR A 48 2.79 -19.64 24.66
C THR A 48 2.92 -18.24 24.05
N GLY A 49 2.99 -18.22 22.70
CA GLY A 49 3.07 -16.98 21.94
C GLY A 49 1.72 -16.31 21.85
N SER A 50 1.35 -15.55 22.89
CA SER A 50 0.46 -14.40 22.67
C SER A 50 1.24 -13.43 21.81
N ALA A 51 0.80 -13.26 20.56
CA ALA A 51 1.34 -12.21 19.69
C ALA A 51 1.01 -10.85 20.36
N GLU A 52 1.97 -10.32 21.10
CA GLU A 52 1.92 -8.92 21.50
C GLU A 52 2.02 -8.08 20.23
N PHE A 53 0.86 -7.59 19.77
CA PHE A 53 0.79 -6.54 18.78
C PHE A 53 1.50 -5.32 19.37
N VAL A 54 2.73 -5.07 18.92
CA VAL A 54 3.46 -3.85 19.26
C VAL A 54 2.76 -2.70 18.53
N SER A 55 1.75 -2.13 19.20
CA SER A 55 1.22 -0.80 18.87
C SER A 55 2.25 0.25 19.29
N GLY A 56 3.33 0.38 18.51
CA GLY A 56 4.36 1.39 18.74
C GLY A 56 4.18 2.59 17.82
N PRO A 57 4.44 3.82 18.30
CA PRO A 57 4.22 5.06 17.54
C PRO A 57 5.30 5.37 16.48
N LEU A 58 6.17 4.46 16.14
CA LEU A 58 7.17 4.66 15.10
C LEU A 58 6.88 3.72 13.93
N ALA A 59 6.46 4.32 12.82
CA ALA A 59 6.35 3.64 11.54
C ALA A 59 7.68 2.94 11.25
N GLN A 60 7.68 1.61 11.22
CA GLN A 60 8.81 0.86 10.71
C GLN A 60 8.97 1.23 9.23
N VAL A 61 10.20 1.49 8.81
CA VAL A 61 10.48 1.72 7.39
C VAL A 61 10.31 0.41 6.66
N HIS A 62 9.18 0.27 5.96
CA HIS A 62 8.87 -0.89 5.15
C HIS A 62 9.45 -0.72 3.74
N GLY A 63 9.63 -1.83 3.03
CA GLY A 63 10.17 -1.86 1.67
C GLY A 63 9.20 -2.49 0.67
N PRO A 64 9.67 -2.80 -0.54
CA PRO A 64 8.80 -3.31 -1.63
C PRO A 64 8.15 -4.67 -1.33
N GLY A 65 8.64 -5.41 -0.34
CA GLY A 65 8.03 -6.65 0.13
C GLY A 65 6.83 -6.48 1.05
N THR A 66 6.55 -5.25 1.54
CA THR A 66 5.43 -4.94 2.43
C THR A 66 4.45 -4.02 1.73
N ALA A 67 3.21 -4.45 1.56
CA ALA A 67 2.16 -3.62 0.98
C ALA A 67 1.47 -2.76 2.05
N ILE A 68 1.16 -1.51 1.73
CA ILE A 68 0.29 -0.66 2.55
C ILE A 68 -1.13 -0.82 2.03
N VAL A 69 -2.03 -1.42 2.82
CA VAL A 69 -3.40 -1.69 2.40
C VAL A 69 -4.37 -0.77 3.13
N VAL A 70 -5.00 0.14 2.39
CA VAL A 70 -5.99 1.09 2.93
C VAL A 70 -7.40 0.59 2.62
N LEU A 71 -8.20 0.35 3.67
CA LEU A 71 -9.57 -0.15 3.55
C LEU A 71 -10.57 0.99 3.36
N GLY A 72 -11.55 0.76 2.48
CA GLY A 72 -12.70 1.63 2.28
C GLY A 72 -13.58 1.79 3.53
N TYR A 73 -14.37 2.87 3.58
CA TYR A 73 -15.35 3.15 4.63
C TYR A 73 -16.74 3.55 4.06
N GLY A 74 -16.80 3.86 2.80
CA GLY A 74 -17.98 4.33 2.09
C GLY A 74 -17.81 5.70 1.46
N LEU A 75 -18.62 5.92 0.42
CA LEU A 75 -18.77 7.22 -0.23
C LEU A 75 -20.11 7.85 0.15
N LEU A 76 -20.20 9.17 0.02
CA LEU A 76 -21.44 9.90 0.06
C LEU A 76 -22.27 9.66 -1.22
N PRO A 77 -23.57 9.96 -1.25
CA PRO A 77 -24.41 9.74 -2.43
C PRO A 77 -23.93 10.43 -3.70
N ASP A 78 -23.21 11.54 -3.58
CA ASP A 78 -22.61 12.29 -4.68
C ASP A 78 -21.29 11.69 -5.19
N GLY A 79 -20.80 10.62 -4.56
CA GLY A 79 -19.53 9.97 -4.88
C GLY A 79 -18.31 10.56 -4.15
N SER A 80 -18.47 11.60 -3.35
CA SER A 80 -17.39 12.14 -2.53
C SER A 80 -17.06 11.22 -1.34
N MET A 81 -15.81 11.28 -0.88
CA MET A 81 -15.33 10.45 0.23
C MET A 81 -15.88 10.96 1.57
N ARG A 82 -16.32 10.03 2.42
CA ARG A 82 -16.67 10.32 3.82
C ARG A 82 -15.46 10.80 4.62
N PRO A 83 -15.63 11.62 5.66
CA PRO A 83 -14.54 12.09 6.51
C PRO A 83 -13.70 10.95 7.07
N GLU A 84 -14.32 9.82 7.46
CA GLU A 84 -13.65 8.64 7.99
C GLU A 84 -12.76 7.96 6.94
N LEU A 85 -13.22 7.89 5.70
CA LEU A 85 -12.43 7.38 4.59
C LEU A 85 -11.20 8.28 4.33
N ILE A 86 -11.39 9.59 4.36
CA ILE A 86 -10.30 10.57 4.23
C ILE A 86 -9.29 10.41 5.38
N ALA A 87 -9.74 10.17 6.60
CA ALA A 87 -8.87 9.96 7.75
C ALA A 87 -7.98 8.69 7.56
N ARG A 88 -8.59 7.55 7.15
CA ARG A 88 -7.84 6.33 6.81
C ARG A 88 -6.82 6.58 5.70
N LEU A 89 -7.24 7.26 4.65
CA LEU A 89 -6.40 7.55 3.50
C LEU A 89 -5.20 8.44 3.87
N ARG A 90 -5.40 9.43 4.74
CA ARG A 90 -4.30 10.25 5.28
C ARG A 90 -3.31 9.43 6.10
N ALA A 91 -3.79 8.52 6.95
CA ALA A 91 -2.92 7.60 7.70
C ALA A 91 -2.11 6.72 6.75
N GLY A 92 -2.73 6.13 5.72
CA GLY A 92 -2.05 5.36 4.68
C GLY A 92 -1.05 6.18 3.88
N TYR A 93 -1.37 7.42 3.56
CA TYR A 93 -0.47 8.36 2.88
C TYR A 93 0.82 8.61 3.66
N VAL A 94 0.71 8.81 4.98
CA VAL A 94 1.89 8.96 5.84
C VAL A 94 2.76 7.71 5.82
N GLN A 95 2.16 6.52 5.91
CA GLN A 95 2.90 5.26 5.77
C GLN A 95 3.60 5.19 4.40
N ALA A 96 2.94 5.62 3.34
CA ALA A 96 3.49 5.64 1.99
C ALA A 96 4.68 6.59 1.82
N LEU A 97 4.70 7.72 2.54
CA LEU A 97 5.84 8.65 2.57
C LEU A 97 7.02 8.08 3.36
N LEU A 98 6.74 7.39 4.47
CA LEU A 98 7.78 6.76 5.30
C LEU A 98 8.37 5.50 4.65
N ALA A 99 7.64 4.87 3.74
CA ALA A 99 8.06 3.67 3.01
C ALA A 99 7.94 3.88 1.49
N PRO A 100 8.82 4.69 0.86
CA PRO A 100 8.68 5.07 -0.55
C PRO A 100 8.82 3.89 -1.54
N GLY A 101 9.39 2.76 -1.10
CA GLY A 101 9.47 1.53 -1.89
C GLY A 101 8.26 0.61 -1.77
N SER A 102 7.35 0.83 -0.82
CA SER A 102 6.19 -0.04 -0.59
C SER A 102 5.09 0.20 -1.62
N PRO A 103 4.48 -0.84 -2.20
CA PRO A 103 3.26 -0.70 -2.98
C PRO A 103 2.09 -0.34 -2.07
N ILE A 104 1.09 0.34 -2.63
CA ILE A 104 -0.11 0.74 -1.91
C ILE A 104 -1.30 0.05 -2.57
N ILE A 105 -2.10 -0.64 -1.78
CA ILE A 105 -3.36 -1.24 -2.23
C ILE A 105 -4.50 -0.45 -1.61
N VAL A 106 -5.41 0.06 -2.42
CA VAL A 106 -6.66 0.69 -1.99
C VAL A 106 -7.81 -0.24 -2.34
N THR A 107 -8.56 -0.68 -1.33
CA THR A 107 -9.60 -1.70 -1.50
C THR A 107 -10.96 -1.22 -1.00
N GLY A 108 -11.98 -1.40 -1.82
CA GLY A 108 -13.36 -1.05 -1.55
C GLY A 108 -14.14 -0.76 -2.83
N GLY A 109 -15.22 -1.50 -3.01
CA GLY A 109 -16.16 -1.35 -4.14
C GLY A 109 -17.27 -0.36 -3.79
N ASN A 110 -18.49 -0.89 -3.63
CA ASN A 110 -19.69 -0.13 -3.20
C ASN A 110 -19.86 1.21 -3.92
N PRO A 111 -19.98 1.23 -5.26
CA PRO A 111 -19.93 2.46 -6.02
C PRO A 111 -21.08 3.40 -5.68
N ARG A 112 -20.77 4.70 -5.64
CA ARG A 112 -21.72 5.79 -5.56
C ARG A 112 -21.48 6.74 -6.72
N ASN A 113 -22.55 7.16 -7.37
CA ASN A 113 -22.46 8.04 -8.55
C ASN A 113 -21.44 7.54 -9.60
N GLY A 114 -21.36 6.21 -9.80
CA GLY A 114 -20.46 5.57 -10.76
C GLY A 114 -18.99 5.46 -10.32
N VAL A 115 -18.63 5.91 -9.11
CA VAL A 115 -17.27 5.85 -8.58
C VAL A 115 -17.20 4.83 -7.43
N SER A 116 -16.20 3.92 -7.46
CA SER A 116 -15.90 3.04 -6.32
C SER A 116 -14.98 3.74 -5.31
N GLU A 117 -14.98 3.23 -4.06
CA GLU A 117 -14.10 3.75 -3.02
C GLU A 117 -12.62 3.66 -3.44
N ALA A 118 -12.21 2.52 -4.01
CA ALA A 118 -10.84 2.32 -4.45
C ALA A 118 -10.42 3.35 -5.53
N VAL A 119 -11.29 3.69 -6.47
CA VAL A 119 -11.02 4.71 -7.48
C VAL A 119 -10.86 6.08 -6.84
N ALA A 120 -11.79 6.48 -5.97
CA ALA A 120 -11.72 7.77 -5.28
C ALA A 120 -10.43 7.90 -4.43
N MET A 121 -10.05 6.83 -3.72
CA MET A 121 -8.81 6.77 -2.92
C MET A 121 -7.55 6.87 -3.79
N ALA A 122 -7.49 6.14 -4.89
CA ALA A 122 -6.35 6.15 -5.79
C ALA A 122 -6.14 7.53 -6.42
N GLU A 123 -7.20 8.16 -6.91
CA GLU A 123 -7.14 9.52 -7.45
C GLU A 123 -6.66 10.53 -6.41
N TRP A 124 -7.11 10.37 -5.15
CA TRP A 124 -6.66 11.25 -4.08
C TRP A 124 -5.17 11.08 -3.82
N LEU A 125 -4.66 9.85 -3.70
CA LEU A 125 -3.23 9.56 -3.48
C LEU A 125 -2.36 10.13 -4.60
N VAL A 126 -2.74 9.92 -5.86
CA VAL A 126 -2.00 10.42 -7.02
C VAL A 126 -1.99 11.95 -7.06
N ARG A 127 -3.11 12.61 -6.77
CA ARG A 127 -3.18 14.08 -6.66
C ARG A 127 -2.30 14.65 -5.54
N HIS A 128 -2.01 13.85 -4.50
CA HIS A 128 -1.12 14.22 -3.41
C HIS A 128 0.34 13.77 -3.61
N GLY A 129 0.70 13.37 -4.84
CA GLY A 129 2.09 13.12 -5.23
C GLY A 129 2.58 11.68 -5.04
N ILE A 130 1.70 10.73 -4.73
CA ILE A 130 2.07 9.31 -4.79
C ILE A 130 2.12 8.88 -6.27
N PRO A 131 3.24 8.29 -6.72
CA PRO A 131 3.34 7.77 -8.08
C PRO A 131 2.26 6.74 -8.39
N ALA A 132 1.58 6.89 -9.53
CA ALA A 132 0.44 6.05 -9.90
C ALA A 132 0.82 4.55 -10.00
N GLU A 133 2.05 4.26 -10.40
CA GLU A 133 2.59 2.90 -10.50
C GLU A 133 2.73 2.18 -9.15
N ARG A 134 2.68 2.92 -8.04
CA ARG A 134 2.66 2.34 -6.69
C ARG A 134 1.27 2.01 -6.20
N VAL A 135 0.21 2.51 -6.87
CA VAL A 135 -1.17 2.42 -6.38
C VAL A 135 -1.91 1.32 -7.13
N HIS A 136 -2.28 0.28 -6.41
CA HIS A 136 -3.04 -0.87 -6.91
C HIS A 136 -4.47 -0.81 -6.39
N LEU A 137 -5.44 -1.01 -7.28
CA LEU A 137 -6.86 -0.85 -6.97
C LEU A 137 -7.57 -2.19 -6.85
N ASP A 138 -8.39 -2.33 -5.83
CA ASP A 138 -9.44 -3.33 -5.75
C ASP A 138 -10.81 -2.66 -5.69
N PRO A 139 -11.46 -2.41 -6.83
CA PRO A 139 -12.77 -1.77 -6.89
C PRO A 139 -13.94 -2.74 -6.72
N ALA A 140 -13.68 -4.02 -6.44
CA ALA A 140 -14.69 -5.07 -6.45
C ALA A 140 -15.11 -5.54 -5.06
N ALA A 141 -14.26 -5.39 -4.04
CA ALA A 141 -14.57 -5.86 -2.68
C ALA A 141 -15.74 -5.08 -2.07
N VAL A 142 -16.73 -5.80 -1.54
CA VAL A 142 -17.94 -5.21 -0.92
C VAL A 142 -17.97 -5.38 0.60
N ASP A 143 -17.05 -6.16 1.17
CA ASP A 143 -16.90 -6.40 2.61
C ASP A 143 -15.44 -6.64 3.02
N THR A 144 -15.19 -6.75 4.33
CA THR A 144 -13.82 -6.88 4.88
C THR A 144 -13.14 -8.20 4.47
N VAL A 145 -13.90 -9.28 4.32
CA VAL A 145 -13.35 -10.58 3.92
C VAL A 145 -12.88 -10.52 2.47
N GLN A 146 -13.68 -9.92 1.60
CA GLN A 146 -13.32 -9.70 0.20
C GLN A 146 -12.14 -8.73 0.09
N ASN A 147 -12.10 -7.64 0.89
CA ASN A 147 -10.94 -6.75 0.94
C ASN A 147 -9.66 -7.54 1.19
N ALA A 148 -9.67 -8.47 2.17
CA ALA A 148 -8.50 -9.28 2.49
C ALA A 148 -8.12 -10.24 1.35
N HIS A 149 -9.08 -11.01 0.81
CA HIS A 149 -8.82 -11.98 -0.25
C HIS A 149 -8.36 -11.32 -1.57
N HIS A 150 -8.97 -10.19 -1.94
CA HIS A 150 -8.56 -9.47 -3.15
C HIS A 150 -7.19 -8.83 -2.96
N SER A 151 -6.91 -8.27 -1.76
CA SER A 151 -5.58 -7.77 -1.44
C SER A 151 -4.53 -8.88 -1.50
N ALA A 152 -4.82 -10.09 -0.98
CA ALA A 152 -3.90 -11.24 -1.07
C ALA A 152 -3.55 -11.57 -2.51
N ARG A 153 -4.53 -11.58 -3.41
CA ARG A 153 -4.30 -11.80 -4.83
C ARG A 153 -3.40 -10.72 -5.46
N ILE A 154 -3.71 -9.44 -5.20
CA ILE A 154 -2.90 -8.33 -5.70
C ILE A 154 -1.48 -8.42 -5.14
N MET A 155 -1.31 -8.69 -3.83
CA MET A 155 -0.01 -8.83 -3.18
C MET A 155 0.82 -9.95 -3.83
N HIS A 156 0.20 -11.08 -4.15
CA HIS A 156 0.86 -12.17 -4.87
C HIS A 156 1.34 -11.73 -6.26
N GLU A 157 0.51 -10.99 -7.01
CA GLU A 157 0.83 -10.49 -8.35
C GLU A 157 2.02 -9.50 -8.34
N ILE A 158 2.12 -8.66 -7.29
CA ILE A 158 3.16 -7.63 -7.16
C ILE A 158 4.37 -8.08 -6.32
N GLY A 159 4.36 -9.31 -5.80
CA GLY A 159 5.46 -9.87 -5.00
C GLY A 159 5.56 -9.33 -3.56
N ALA A 160 4.51 -8.74 -3.01
CA ALA A 160 4.45 -8.35 -1.60
C ALA A 160 4.16 -9.58 -0.73
N ARG A 161 4.79 -9.65 0.46
CA ARG A 161 4.75 -10.82 1.35
C ARG A 161 3.96 -10.59 2.62
N ASP A 162 3.88 -9.34 3.07
CA ASP A 162 3.17 -8.91 4.27
C ASP A 162 2.51 -7.55 4.06
N ALA A 163 1.67 -7.15 4.99
CA ALA A 163 0.87 -5.94 4.87
C ALA A 163 0.90 -5.04 6.11
N VAL A 164 0.94 -3.73 5.88
CA VAL A 164 0.49 -2.72 6.84
C VAL A 164 -0.99 -2.46 6.56
N VAL A 165 -1.87 -2.86 7.47
CA VAL A 165 -3.32 -2.70 7.33
C VAL A 165 -3.75 -1.38 7.93
N VAL A 166 -4.41 -0.54 7.13
CA VAL A 166 -4.85 0.81 7.51
C VAL A 166 -6.37 0.88 7.50
N THR A 167 -6.98 1.12 8.68
CA THR A 167 -8.42 1.26 8.83
C THR A 167 -8.76 2.03 10.11
N SER A 168 -10.04 2.21 10.47
CA SER A 168 -10.46 2.88 11.70
C SER A 168 -10.30 1.98 12.92
N ALA A 169 -10.18 2.56 14.13
CA ALA A 169 -9.97 1.83 15.39
C ALA A 169 -11.09 0.82 15.69
N ASP A 170 -12.33 1.17 15.43
CA ASP A 170 -13.50 0.30 15.61
C ASP A 170 -13.56 -0.89 14.63
N HIS A 171 -12.66 -0.91 13.64
CA HIS A 171 -12.62 -1.91 12.57
C HIS A 171 -11.30 -2.70 12.51
N ILE A 172 -10.26 -2.25 13.20
CA ILE A 172 -8.90 -2.77 13.03
C ILE A 172 -8.78 -4.26 13.37
N ASP A 173 -9.35 -4.70 14.48
CA ASP A 173 -9.25 -6.10 14.92
C ASP A 173 -9.91 -7.05 13.92
N ARG A 174 -11.10 -6.68 13.41
CA ARG A 174 -11.79 -7.46 12.38
C ARG A 174 -11.02 -7.49 11.06
N ALA A 175 -10.43 -6.37 10.67
CA ALA A 175 -9.61 -6.30 9.47
C ALA A 175 -8.38 -7.19 9.58
N VAL A 176 -7.60 -7.07 10.67
CA VAL A 176 -6.42 -7.91 10.93
C VAL A 176 -6.78 -9.40 10.92
N ALA A 177 -7.84 -9.80 11.61
CA ALA A 177 -8.30 -11.19 11.60
C ALA A 177 -8.64 -11.69 10.18
N SER A 178 -9.30 -10.85 9.37
CA SER A 178 -9.64 -11.19 7.97
C SER A 178 -8.39 -11.33 7.10
N PHE A 179 -7.40 -10.46 7.27
CA PHE A 179 -6.13 -10.52 6.52
C PHE A 179 -5.33 -11.77 6.89
N ILE A 180 -5.20 -12.08 8.18
CA ILE A 180 -4.55 -13.33 8.66
C ILE A 180 -5.33 -14.55 8.11
N GLY A 181 -6.66 -14.53 8.16
CA GLY A 181 -7.51 -15.59 7.60
C GLY A 181 -7.36 -15.76 6.09
N ALA A 182 -7.01 -14.71 5.36
CA ALA A 182 -6.67 -14.76 3.93
C ALA A 182 -5.21 -15.18 3.65
N GLY A 183 -4.43 -15.54 4.69
CA GLY A 183 -3.05 -15.96 4.58
C GLY A 183 -2.03 -14.81 4.45
N ILE A 184 -2.41 -13.58 4.77
CA ILE A 184 -1.53 -12.41 4.72
C ILE A 184 -0.95 -12.16 6.13
N PRO A 185 0.38 -12.24 6.31
CA PRO A 185 1.01 -11.75 7.52
C PRO A 185 0.80 -10.24 7.66
N VAL A 186 0.35 -9.79 8.83
CA VAL A 186 0.14 -8.38 9.12
C VAL A 186 1.36 -7.84 9.85
N ALA A 187 2.19 -7.06 9.15
CA ALA A 187 3.40 -6.45 9.69
C ALA A 187 3.09 -5.31 10.67
N ALA A 188 2.02 -4.56 10.40
CA ALA A 188 1.53 -3.52 11.30
C ALA A 188 0.04 -3.25 11.05
N ALA A 189 -0.63 -2.72 12.08
CA ALA A 189 -2.00 -2.23 12.03
C ALA A 189 -2.00 -0.74 12.38
N VAL A 190 -2.56 0.09 11.51
CA VAL A 190 -2.51 1.55 11.63
C VAL A 190 -3.91 2.13 11.63
N THR A 191 -4.19 2.97 12.61
CA THR A 191 -5.45 3.72 12.68
C THR A 191 -5.18 5.22 12.66
N PRO A 192 -6.13 6.05 12.17
CA PRO A 192 -6.01 7.50 12.17
C PRO A 192 -5.72 8.10 13.55
N ASP A 193 -6.30 7.50 14.60
CA ASP A 193 -6.18 8.00 15.98
C ASP A 193 -4.77 7.84 16.56
N HIS A 194 -4.05 6.80 16.15
CA HIS A 194 -2.67 6.54 16.55
C HIS A 194 -1.64 7.23 15.65
N ASN A 195 -2.08 7.82 14.55
CA ASN A 195 -1.21 8.53 13.61
C ASN A 195 -1.84 9.88 13.23
N PRO A 196 -2.00 10.79 14.19
CA PRO A 196 -2.66 12.07 13.96
C PRO A 196 -1.77 12.93 13.05
N VAL A 197 -2.11 12.97 11.77
CA VAL A 197 -1.48 13.90 10.84
C VAL A 197 -2.24 15.20 10.92
N PRO A 198 -1.60 16.32 11.30
CA PRO A 198 -2.26 17.61 11.33
C PRO A 198 -2.89 17.94 9.99
N ALA A 199 -4.13 18.41 9.99
CA ALA A 199 -4.90 18.69 8.77
C ALA A 199 -4.18 19.67 7.81
N TRP A 200 -3.34 20.56 8.33
CA TRP A 200 -2.57 21.53 7.55
C TRP A 200 -1.51 20.90 6.64
N VAL A 201 -1.04 19.67 6.95
CA VAL A 201 -0.09 18.92 6.10
C VAL A 201 -0.68 18.67 4.70
N PHE A 202 -2.01 18.58 4.61
CA PHE A 202 -2.71 18.28 3.35
C PHE A 202 -3.30 19.52 2.65
N GLY A 203 -3.04 20.71 3.21
CA GLY A 203 -3.65 21.94 2.71
C GLY A 203 -5.17 22.03 2.96
N PRO A 204 -5.82 23.14 2.54
CA PRO A 204 -7.27 23.26 2.64
C PRO A 204 -7.94 22.20 1.75
N MET A 205 -8.92 21.50 2.31
CA MET A 205 -9.79 20.61 1.52
C MET A 205 -10.58 21.45 0.51
N ARG A 206 -10.33 21.26 -0.76
CA ARG A 206 -11.13 21.81 -1.86
C ARG A 206 -11.97 20.69 -2.44
#